data_b81c1fdb1f97267f660a28217f324a7f
#
_entry.id   b81c1fdb1f97267f660a28217f324a7f
#
_cell.length_a   1.000
_cell.length_b   1.000
_cell.length_c   1.000
_cell.angle_alpha   90.00
_cell.angle_beta   90.00
_cell.angle_gamma   90.00
#
_symmetry.space_group_name_H-M   'P 1'
#
loop_
_entity.id
_entity.type
_entity.pdbx_description
1 polymer ?
#
loop_
_entity_poly.entity_id
_entity_poly.type
_entity_poly.pdbx_seq_one_letter_code
_entity_poly.pdbx_strand_id
1 'polypeptide(L)'
;GARKGEICFMVVLNAILQFFIQLLSNPSILIALFVMVGLKVKKKAPTEIITSVVKTILGFHLISSSATVIISSITPLGTMTSSAFGFTGIVPSNEACFGVAEGIYGSALSGIIVLAMLVNLVIAKYTKFSFVYLTGHEMMWISTACAFIFTAFKMPLWQVIVAGGLVTGLYMAVFPSFVYKDVSKITESKGISIAHTGSCLY
;
A
#
# COMPACT_ATOMS: atom_id res chain seq x y z
N GLY A 1 40.11 -22.03 -9.51
CA GLY A 1 39.01 -21.76 -10.51
C GLY A 1 37.63 -21.84 -9.87
N ALA A 2 37.32 -22.87 -9.07
CA ALA A 2 35.99 -23.12 -8.50
C ALA A 2 35.49 -22.02 -7.56
N ARG A 3 36.32 -21.56 -6.65
CA ARG A 3 35.95 -20.50 -5.68
C ARG A 3 35.59 -19.15 -6.33
N LYS A 4 36.18 -18.77 -7.47
CA LYS A 4 35.81 -17.56 -8.23
C LYS A 4 34.44 -17.71 -8.92
N GLY A 5 34.11 -18.89 -9.38
CA GLY A 5 32.80 -19.17 -9.99
C GLY A 5 31.66 -19.12 -8.98
N GLU A 6 31.87 -19.66 -7.77
CA GLU A 6 30.88 -19.61 -6.67
C GLU A 6 30.62 -18.17 -6.20
N ILE A 7 31.69 -17.37 -6.04
CA ILE A 7 31.57 -15.96 -5.67
C ILE A 7 30.80 -15.18 -6.75
N CYS A 8 31.13 -15.38 -8.02
CA CYS A 8 30.44 -14.73 -9.13
C CYS A 8 28.96 -15.12 -9.17
N PHE A 9 28.64 -16.38 -9.00
CA PHE A 9 27.26 -16.89 -8.93
C PHE A 9 26.47 -16.26 -7.76
N MET A 10 27.08 -16.21 -6.56
CA MET A 10 26.46 -15.60 -5.38
C MET A 10 26.19 -14.10 -5.58
N VAL A 11 27.12 -13.37 -6.19
CA VAL A 11 26.96 -11.95 -6.51
C VAL A 11 25.81 -11.71 -7.50
N VAL A 12 25.77 -12.50 -8.57
CA VAL A 12 24.69 -12.41 -9.56
C VAL A 12 23.35 -12.79 -8.96
N LEU A 13 23.29 -13.86 -8.17
CA LEU A 13 22.06 -14.27 -7.49
C LEU A 13 21.57 -13.19 -6.53
N ASN A 14 22.48 -12.61 -5.74
CA ASN A 14 22.14 -11.52 -4.82
C ASN A 14 21.66 -10.27 -5.57
N ALA A 15 22.30 -9.90 -6.69
CA ALA A 15 21.86 -8.78 -7.52
C ALA A 15 20.45 -8.99 -8.09
N ILE A 16 20.15 -10.19 -8.57
CA ILE A 16 18.82 -10.57 -9.07
C ILE A 16 17.80 -10.50 -7.92
N LEU A 17 18.14 -11.02 -6.76
CA LEU A 17 17.27 -11.03 -5.59
C LEU A 17 16.97 -9.61 -5.12
N GLN A 18 17.98 -8.75 -5.05
CA GLN A 18 17.84 -7.34 -4.71
C GLN A 18 17.00 -6.58 -5.75
N PHE A 19 17.16 -6.87 -7.03
CA PHE A 19 16.32 -6.29 -8.08
C PHE A 19 14.84 -6.64 -7.87
N PHE A 20 14.50 -7.90 -7.58
CA PHE A 20 13.12 -8.29 -7.31
C PHE A 20 12.58 -7.69 -6.01
N ILE A 21 13.40 -7.61 -4.96
CA ILE A 21 13.02 -6.95 -3.72
C ILE A 21 12.70 -5.47 -3.96
N GLN A 22 13.56 -4.75 -4.68
CA GLN A 22 13.32 -3.33 -5.02
C GLN A 22 12.08 -3.14 -5.90
N LEU A 23 11.88 -4.03 -6.86
CA LEU A 23 10.69 -3.99 -7.73
C LEU A 23 9.40 -4.18 -6.93
N LEU A 24 9.37 -5.18 -6.04
CA LEU A 24 8.22 -5.48 -5.19
C LEU A 24 8.05 -4.47 -4.04
N SER A 25 9.10 -3.75 -3.69
CA SER A 25 9.02 -2.66 -2.71
C SER A 25 8.39 -1.39 -3.27
N ASN A 26 8.22 -1.30 -4.60
CA ASN A 26 7.53 -0.18 -5.22
C ASN A 26 6.01 -0.42 -5.23
N PRO A 27 5.22 0.37 -4.49
CA PRO A 27 3.79 0.13 -4.34
C PRO A 27 3.02 0.18 -5.66
N SER A 28 3.41 1.06 -6.59
CA SER A 28 2.75 1.17 -7.89
C SER A 28 2.92 -0.09 -8.74
N ILE A 29 4.10 -0.70 -8.68
CA ILE A 29 4.41 -1.94 -9.38
C ILE A 29 3.69 -3.12 -8.72
N LEU A 30 3.68 -3.15 -7.39
CA LEU A 30 3.00 -4.20 -6.64
C LEU A 30 1.50 -4.22 -6.94
N ILE A 31 0.84 -3.06 -6.91
CA ILE A 31 -0.60 -2.95 -7.23
C ILE A 31 -0.85 -3.34 -8.70
N ALA A 32 0.00 -2.88 -9.62
CA ALA A 32 -0.11 -3.24 -11.03
C ALA A 32 0.05 -4.75 -11.27
N LEU A 33 0.88 -5.42 -10.49
CA LEU A 33 1.07 -6.87 -10.54
C LEU A 33 -0.20 -7.60 -10.07
N PHE A 34 -0.86 -7.14 -9.01
CA PHE A 34 -2.16 -7.67 -8.59
C PHE A 34 -3.24 -7.48 -9.66
N VAL A 35 -3.30 -6.31 -10.30
CA VAL A 35 -4.21 -6.05 -11.42
C VAL A 35 -3.93 -7.01 -12.58
N MET A 36 -2.66 -7.21 -12.93
CA MET A 36 -2.25 -8.14 -13.98
C MET A 36 -2.72 -9.57 -13.69
N VAL A 37 -2.46 -10.07 -12.48
CA VAL A 37 -2.87 -11.41 -12.06
C VAL A 37 -4.40 -11.55 -12.08
N GLY A 38 -5.13 -10.57 -11.55
CA GLY A 38 -6.59 -10.56 -11.52
C GLY A 38 -7.21 -10.59 -12.92
N LEU A 39 -6.68 -9.82 -13.86
CA LEU A 39 -7.16 -9.79 -15.25
C LEU A 39 -6.80 -11.08 -16.00
N LYS A 40 -5.62 -11.65 -15.73
CA LYS A 40 -5.20 -12.95 -16.29
C LYS A 40 -6.12 -14.09 -15.82
N VAL A 41 -6.49 -14.11 -14.55
CA VAL A 41 -7.46 -15.07 -13.99
C VAL A 41 -8.83 -14.91 -14.65
N LYS A 42 -9.23 -13.68 -14.96
CA LYS A 42 -10.45 -13.38 -15.72
C LYS A 42 -10.35 -13.65 -17.22
N LYS A 43 -9.22 -14.21 -17.70
CA LYS A 43 -8.98 -14.54 -19.11
C LYS A 43 -9.18 -13.36 -20.07
N LYS A 44 -8.82 -12.14 -19.64
CA LYS A 44 -8.88 -10.95 -20.49
C LYS A 44 -7.80 -10.99 -21.58
N ALA A 45 -8.03 -10.25 -22.67
CA ALA A 45 -7.08 -10.18 -23.77
C ALA A 45 -5.73 -9.59 -23.32
N PRO A 46 -4.59 -10.05 -23.85
CA PRO A 46 -3.26 -9.56 -23.47
C PRO A 46 -3.12 -8.04 -23.60
N THR A 47 -3.68 -7.46 -24.62
CA THR A 47 -3.69 -6.00 -24.86
C THR A 47 -4.44 -5.24 -23.77
N GLU A 48 -5.56 -5.77 -23.29
CA GLU A 48 -6.34 -5.19 -22.20
C GLU A 48 -5.56 -5.28 -20.89
N ILE A 49 -4.87 -6.40 -20.64
CA ILE A 49 -4.04 -6.59 -19.46
C ILE A 49 -2.90 -5.56 -19.43
N ILE A 50 -2.14 -5.45 -20.52
CA ILE A 50 -1.00 -4.52 -20.60
C ILE A 50 -1.48 -3.08 -20.43
N THR A 51 -2.53 -2.69 -21.12
CA THR A 51 -3.10 -1.33 -21.02
C THR A 51 -3.54 -1.02 -19.59
N SER A 52 -4.18 -1.97 -18.92
CA SER A 52 -4.63 -1.78 -17.53
C SER A 52 -3.46 -1.68 -16.56
N VAL A 53 -2.44 -2.50 -16.71
CA VAL A 53 -1.22 -2.45 -15.91
C VAL A 53 -0.51 -1.09 -16.05
N VAL A 54 -0.31 -0.62 -17.28
CA VAL A 54 0.31 0.68 -17.56
C VAL A 54 -0.53 1.82 -16.96
N LYS A 55 -1.86 1.80 -17.16
CA LYS A 55 -2.75 2.80 -16.58
C LYS A 55 -2.71 2.80 -15.05
N THR A 56 -2.59 1.64 -14.43
CA THR A 56 -2.49 1.52 -12.97
C THR A 56 -1.20 2.18 -12.46
N ILE A 57 -0.05 1.89 -13.09
CA ILE A 57 1.23 2.48 -12.72
C ILE A 57 1.20 4.00 -12.90
N LEU A 58 0.77 4.47 -14.07
CA LEU A 58 0.68 5.89 -14.37
C LEU A 58 -0.29 6.63 -13.44
N GLY A 59 -1.48 6.04 -13.20
CA GLY A 59 -2.46 6.62 -12.30
C GLY A 59 -1.95 6.75 -10.88
N PHE A 60 -1.23 5.74 -10.38
CA PHE A 60 -0.62 5.80 -9.05
C PHE A 60 0.45 6.89 -8.96
N HIS A 61 1.32 7.00 -9.95
CA HIS A 61 2.33 8.05 -10.00
C HIS A 61 1.72 9.46 -10.14
N LEU A 62 0.66 9.61 -10.92
CA LEU A 62 -0.06 10.88 -11.03
C LEU A 62 -0.66 11.32 -9.70
N ILE A 63 -1.31 10.41 -8.99
CA ILE A 63 -1.88 10.68 -7.65
C ILE A 63 -0.77 11.07 -6.68
N SER A 64 0.31 10.30 -6.61
CA SER A 64 1.43 10.57 -5.71
C SER A 64 2.11 11.91 -6.01
N SER A 65 2.35 12.21 -7.29
CA SER A 65 2.94 13.49 -7.71
C SER A 65 2.03 14.67 -7.40
N SER A 66 0.72 14.52 -7.63
CA SER A 66 -0.27 15.56 -7.31
C SER A 66 -0.34 15.82 -5.81
N ALA A 67 -0.32 14.77 -4.98
CA ALA A 67 -0.27 14.89 -3.54
C ALA A 67 0.98 15.66 -3.09
N THR A 68 2.15 15.35 -3.65
CA THR A 68 3.40 16.06 -3.35
C THR A 68 3.31 17.56 -3.68
N VAL A 69 2.73 17.92 -4.83
CA VAL A 69 2.53 19.32 -5.23
C VAL A 69 1.59 20.04 -4.24
N ILE A 70 0.49 19.41 -3.86
CA ILE A 70 -0.46 19.97 -2.89
C ILE A 70 0.24 20.20 -1.54
N ILE A 71 0.96 19.20 -1.03
CA ILE A 71 1.67 19.27 0.24
C ILE A 71 2.70 20.39 0.21
N SER A 72 3.53 20.46 -0.83
CA SER A 72 4.54 21.50 -0.95
C SER A 72 3.93 22.91 -1.02
N SER A 73 2.74 23.04 -1.60
CA SER A 73 2.00 24.31 -1.67
C SER A 73 1.41 24.73 -0.33
N ILE A 74 1.01 23.78 0.52
CA ILE A 74 0.40 24.03 1.83
C ILE A 74 1.47 24.19 2.93
N THR A 75 2.62 23.60 2.78
CA THR A 75 3.71 23.63 3.78
C THR A 75 4.08 25.06 4.22
N PRO A 76 4.22 26.08 3.34
CA PRO A 76 4.49 27.45 3.76
C PRO A 76 3.41 28.02 4.65
N LEU A 77 2.13 27.70 4.40
CA LEU A 77 1.00 28.13 5.24
C LEU A 77 1.12 27.53 6.65
N GLY A 78 1.47 26.24 6.75
CA GLY A 78 1.73 25.57 8.03
C GLY A 78 2.85 26.25 8.82
N THR A 79 3.95 26.62 8.16
CA THR A 79 5.07 27.34 8.77
C THR A 79 4.65 28.72 9.26
N MET A 80 3.91 29.48 8.46
CA MET A 80 3.38 30.80 8.84
C MET A 80 2.44 30.71 10.03
N THR A 81 1.55 29.73 10.02
CA THR A 81 0.60 29.50 11.13
C THR A 81 1.34 29.13 12.42
N SER A 82 2.32 28.24 12.35
CA SER A 82 3.14 27.87 13.50
C SER A 82 3.90 29.07 14.07
N SER A 83 4.45 29.92 13.22
CA SER A 83 5.14 31.14 13.63
C SER A 83 4.20 32.17 14.23
N ALA A 84 3.00 32.34 13.67
CA ALA A 84 2.03 33.34 14.13
C ALA A 84 1.39 32.98 15.49
N PHE A 85 1.15 31.69 15.73
CA PHE A 85 0.46 31.20 16.93
C PHE A 85 1.39 30.55 17.96
N GLY A 86 2.70 30.51 17.69
CA GLY A 86 3.68 29.91 18.60
C GLY A 86 3.53 28.40 18.78
N PHE A 87 2.94 27.71 17.80
CA PHE A 87 2.81 26.27 17.87
C PHE A 87 4.19 25.61 17.71
N THR A 88 4.57 24.83 18.69
CA THR A 88 5.78 24.00 18.65
C THR A 88 5.36 22.55 18.50
N GLY A 89 5.82 21.91 17.43
CA GLY A 89 5.54 20.50 17.17
C GLY A 89 5.66 20.16 15.70
N ILE A 90 5.73 18.88 15.42
CA ILE A 90 5.66 18.34 14.07
C ILE A 90 4.22 17.90 13.83
N VAL A 91 3.56 18.49 12.83
CA VAL A 91 2.28 17.96 12.33
C VAL A 91 2.63 16.93 11.25
N PRO A 92 2.57 15.63 11.54
CA PRO A 92 2.87 14.62 10.55
C PRO A 92 1.74 14.58 9.52
N SER A 93 2.07 14.76 8.24
CA SER A 93 1.17 14.36 7.17
C SER A 93 1.32 12.86 6.92
N ASN A 94 0.28 12.22 6.41
CA ASN A 94 0.30 10.79 6.05
C ASN A 94 1.46 10.48 5.11
N GLU A 95 1.69 11.35 4.14
CA GLU A 95 2.74 11.20 3.12
C GLU A 95 4.14 11.34 3.71
N ALA A 96 4.34 12.26 4.64
CA ALA A 96 5.62 12.42 5.33
C ALA A 96 5.94 11.19 6.19
N CYS A 97 4.97 10.69 6.94
CA CYS A 97 5.11 9.46 7.72
C CYS A 97 5.42 8.25 6.82
N PHE A 98 4.74 8.16 5.66
CA PHE A 98 5.00 7.11 4.70
C PHE A 98 6.42 7.18 4.13
N GLY A 99 6.87 8.36 3.69
CA GLY A 99 8.23 8.55 3.16
C GLY A 99 9.32 8.17 4.15
N VAL A 100 9.14 8.52 5.43
CA VAL A 100 10.06 8.10 6.50
C VAL A 100 10.00 6.59 6.71
N ALA A 101 8.81 6.02 6.74
CA ALA A 101 8.61 4.57 6.92
C ALA A 101 9.18 3.76 5.77
N GLU A 102 9.04 4.21 4.53
CA GLU A 102 9.61 3.55 3.35
C GLU A 102 11.15 3.48 3.46
N GLY A 103 11.79 4.57 3.87
CA GLY A 103 13.23 4.60 4.06
C GLY A 103 13.74 3.68 5.18
N ILE A 104 12.99 3.54 6.27
CA ILE A 104 13.41 2.79 7.46
C ILE A 104 12.88 1.36 7.45
N TYR A 105 11.63 1.16 7.04
CA TYR A 105 10.87 -0.08 7.18
C TYR A 105 10.42 -0.67 5.84
N GLY A 106 11.02 -0.31 4.71
CA GLY A 106 10.57 -0.69 3.36
C GLY A 106 10.33 -2.19 3.17
N SER A 107 11.20 -3.04 3.73
CA SER A 107 11.03 -4.50 3.69
C SER A 107 9.82 -4.98 4.52
N ALA A 108 9.60 -4.39 5.69
CA ALA A 108 8.43 -4.69 6.52
C ALA A 108 7.14 -4.24 5.83
N LEU A 109 7.11 -3.03 5.28
CA LEU A 109 5.98 -2.47 4.55
C LEU A 109 5.56 -3.36 3.38
N SER A 110 6.52 -3.73 2.53
CA SER A 110 6.27 -4.61 1.39
C SER A 110 5.71 -5.96 1.82
N GLY A 111 6.29 -6.56 2.86
CA GLY A 111 5.82 -7.82 3.43
C GLY A 111 4.39 -7.71 3.98
N ILE A 112 4.08 -6.64 4.72
CA ILE A 112 2.75 -6.37 5.26
C ILE A 112 1.74 -6.23 4.12
N ILE A 113 2.03 -5.44 3.10
CA ILE A 113 1.13 -5.19 1.96
C ILE A 113 0.82 -6.49 1.21
N VAL A 114 1.84 -7.29 0.91
CA VAL A 114 1.66 -8.59 0.23
C VAL A 114 0.78 -9.51 1.06
N LEU A 115 1.10 -9.68 2.34
CA LEU A 115 0.33 -10.55 3.22
C LEU A 115 -1.10 -10.03 3.44
N ALA A 116 -1.27 -8.72 3.62
CA ALA A 116 -2.59 -8.10 3.76
C ALA A 116 -3.48 -8.35 2.54
N MET A 117 -2.92 -8.23 1.32
CA MET A 117 -3.67 -8.55 0.11
C MET A 117 -4.07 -10.03 0.04
N LEU A 118 -3.16 -10.94 0.39
CA LEU A 118 -3.48 -12.37 0.45
C LEU A 118 -4.59 -12.66 1.46
N VAL A 119 -4.50 -12.09 2.65
CA VAL A 119 -5.54 -12.21 3.71
C VAL A 119 -6.86 -11.64 3.21
N ASN A 120 -6.86 -10.46 2.61
CA ASN A 120 -8.07 -9.86 2.05
C ASN A 120 -8.70 -10.76 0.98
N LEU A 121 -7.91 -11.30 0.05
CA LEU A 121 -8.40 -12.22 -1.00
C LEU A 121 -8.99 -13.50 -0.41
N VAL A 122 -8.35 -14.07 0.61
CA VAL A 122 -8.86 -15.27 1.31
C VAL A 122 -10.18 -14.96 2.00
N ILE A 123 -10.26 -13.86 2.74
CA ILE A 123 -11.49 -13.45 3.42
C ILE A 123 -12.60 -13.15 2.40
N ALA A 124 -12.29 -12.42 1.32
CA ALA A 124 -13.26 -12.09 0.28
C ALA A 124 -13.80 -13.34 -0.42
N LYS A 125 -13.00 -14.40 -0.55
CA LYS A 125 -13.40 -15.65 -1.20
C LYS A 125 -14.24 -16.55 -0.29
N TYR A 126 -13.91 -16.63 0.99
CA TYR A 126 -14.48 -17.65 1.89
C TYR A 126 -15.48 -17.11 2.92
N THR A 127 -15.67 -15.77 2.97
CA THR A 127 -16.57 -15.16 3.94
C THR A 127 -17.61 -14.26 3.26
N LYS A 128 -18.52 -13.71 4.08
CA LYS A 128 -19.51 -12.71 3.64
C LYS A 128 -18.88 -11.34 3.28
N PHE A 129 -17.65 -11.11 3.65
CA PHE A 129 -16.92 -9.87 3.35
C PHE A 129 -16.25 -9.96 1.96
N SER A 130 -17.05 -9.91 0.91
CA SER A 130 -16.65 -10.24 -0.46
C SER A 130 -15.96 -9.09 -1.23
N PHE A 131 -15.50 -8.08 -0.54
CA PHE A 131 -14.82 -6.94 -1.17
C PHE A 131 -13.31 -7.14 -1.21
N VAL A 132 -12.73 -6.93 -2.41
CA VAL A 132 -11.29 -6.83 -2.59
C VAL A 132 -10.91 -5.36 -2.55
N TYR A 133 -10.07 -5.00 -1.60
CA TYR A 133 -9.63 -3.63 -1.38
C TYR A 133 -8.52 -3.25 -2.36
N LEU A 134 -8.73 -2.21 -3.15
CA LEU A 134 -7.78 -1.75 -4.16
C LEU A 134 -7.30 -0.31 -3.96
N THR A 135 -7.66 0.32 -2.85
CA THR A 135 -7.21 1.67 -2.53
C THR A 135 -5.78 1.62 -2.00
N GLY A 136 -4.81 1.74 -2.90
CA GLY A 136 -3.38 1.59 -2.58
C GLY A 136 -2.88 2.56 -1.52
N HIS A 137 -3.33 3.82 -1.57
CA HIS A 137 -2.97 4.85 -0.58
C HIS A 137 -3.34 4.44 0.85
N GLU A 138 -4.58 4.05 1.09
CA GLU A 138 -5.05 3.66 2.42
C GLU A 138 -4.38 2.37 2.91
N MET A 139 -4.19 1.41 2.00
CA MET A 139 -3.45 0.18 2.29
C MET A 139 -2.03 0.48 2.75
N MET A 140 -1.34 1.41 2.09
CA MET A 140 0.00 1.84 2.47
C MET A 140 -0.01 2.53 3.83
N TRP A 141 -1.00 3.40 4.08
CA TRP A 141 -1.13 4.11 5.35
C TRP A 141 -1.32 3.16 6.54
N ILE A 142 -2.24 2.22 6.44
CA ILE A 142 -2.48 1.24 7.51
C ILE A 142 -1.25 0.34 7.71
N SER A 143 -0.61 -0.09 6.61
CA SER A 143 0.62 -0.89 6.69
C SER A 143 1.76 -0.13 7.37
N THR A 144 1.89 1.17 7.08
CA THR A 144 2.87 2.07 7.72
C THR A 144 2.60 2.18 9.21
N ALA A 145 1.36 2.44 9.61
CA ALA A 145 0.99 2.50 11.02
C ALA A 145 1.30 1.20 11.76
N CYS A 146 0.99 0.05 11.16
CA CYS A 146 1.33 -1.26 11.72
C CYS A 146 2.85 -1.45 11.83
N ALA A 147 3.63 -1.07 10.81
CA ALA A 147 5.08 -1.19 10.85
C ALA A 147 5.69 -0.35 11.97
N PHE A 148 5.26 0.90 12.14
CA PHE A 148 5.71 1.76 13.25
C PHE A 148 5.35 1.19 14.61
N ILE A 149 4.08 0.83 14.81
CA ILE A 149 3.59 0.34 16.11
C ILE A 149 4.32 -0.94 16.50
N PHE A 150 4.32 -1.96 15.63
CA PHE A 150 4.91 -3.25 15.98
C PHE A 150 6.44 -3.21 16.13
N THR A 151 7.10 -2.35 15.36
CA THR A 151 8.54 -2.13 15.54
C THR A 151 8.86 -1.39 16.84
N ALA A 152 8.00 -0.44 17.26
CA ALA A 152 8.15 0.22 18.55
C ALA A 152 8.07 -0.77 19.74
N PHE A 153 7.29 -1.84 19.60
CA PHE A 153 7.26 -2.96 20.54
C PHE A 153 8.45 -3.93 20.42
N LYS A 154 9.47 -3.58 19.61
CA LYS A 154 10.68 -4.39 19.37
C LYS A 154 10.38 -5.81 18.84
N MET A 155 9.29 -5.96 18.10
CA MET A 155 8.96 -7.24 17.48
C MET A 155 9.95 -7.54 16.33
N PRO A 156 10.38 -8.80 16.17
CA PRO A 156 11.23 -9.19 15.05
C PRO A 156 10.47 -9.03 13.72
N LEU A 157 11.21 -8.80 12.63
CA LEU A 157 10.66 -8.47 11.31
C LEU A 157 9.52 -9.40 10.85
N TRP A 158 9.67 -10.71 11.04
CA TRP A 158 8.65 -11.66 10.63
C TRP A 158 7.33 -11.50 11.41
N GLN A 159 7.41 -11.17 12.71
CA GLN A 159 6.20 -10.90 13.51
C GLN A 159 5.53 -9.60 13.09
N VAL A 160 6.32 -8.56 12.78
CA VAL A 160 5.81 -7.29 12.24
C VAL A 160 5.04 -7.54 10.95
N ILE A 161 5.61 -8.34 10.04
CA ILE A 161 4.96 -8.68 8.76
C ILE A 161 3.67 -9.48 9.01
N VAL A 162 3.72 -10.50 9.86
CA VAL A 162 2.55 -11.36 10.10
C VAL A 162 1.43 -10.58 10.82
N ALA A 163 1.74 -9.91 11.91
CA ALA A 163 0.75 -9.14 12.67
C ALA A 163 0.20 -7.97 11.84
N GLY A 164 1.07 -7.20 11.19
CA GLY A 164 0.69 -6.09 10.34
C GLY A 164 -0.13 -6.54 9.14
N GLY A 165 0.25 -7.63 8.49
CA GLY A 165 -0.47 -8.18 7.35
C GLY A 165 -1.86 -8.69 7.72
N LEU A 166 -2.01 -9.34 8.89
CA LEU A 166 -3.30 -9.77 9.39
C LEU A 166 -4.21 -8.58 9.73
N VAL A 167 -3.70 -7.61 10.47
CA VAL A 167 -4.48 -6.41 10.85
C VAL A 167 -4.91 -5.63 9.61
N THR A 168 -3.97 -5.33 8.71
CA THR A 168 -4.26 -4.60 7.47
C THR A 168 -5.22 -5.38 6.57
N GLY A 169 -5.03 -6.69 6.42
CA GLY A 169 -5.88 -7.54 5.59
C GLY A 169 -7.30 -7.68 6.13
N LEU A 170 -7.47 -7.76 7.45
CA LEU A 170 -8.78 -7.72 8.11
C LEU A 170 -9.46 -6.37 7.90
N TYR A 171 -8.74 -5.27 8.10
CA TYR A 171 -9.25 -3.93 7.83
C TYR A 171 -9.76 -3.81 6.38
N MET A 172 -8.95 -4.23 5.42
CA MET A 172 -9.28 -4.21 3.99
C MET A 172 -10.53 -5.03 3.62
N ALA A 173 -10.80 -6.11 4.35
CA ALA A 173 -11.96 -6.95 4.09
C ALA A 173 -13.24 -6.42 4.76
N VAL A 174 -13.11 -5.99 6.02
CA VAL A 174 -14.27 -5.67 6.87
C VAL A 174 -14.78 -4.26 6.59
N PHE A 175 -13.88 -3.27 6.47
CA PHE A 175 -14.26 -1.86 6.38
C PHE A 175 -15.15 -1.54 5.16
N PRO A 176 -14.85 -1.97 3.93
CA PRO A 176 -15.74 -1.76 2.78
C PRO A 176 -17.12 -2.36 2.96
N SER A 177 -17.21 -3.46 3.68
CA SER A 177 -18.47 -4.16 3.93
C SER A 177 -19.40 -3.38 4.87
N PHE A 178 -18.85 -2.65 5.82
CA PHE A 178 -19.62 -1.79 6.72
C PHE A 178 -20.30 -0.65 5.98
N VAL A 179 -19.57 0.05 5.14
CA VAL A 179 -20.06 1.25 4.44
C VAL A 179 -20.84 0.91 3.16
N TYR A 180 -20.82 -0.34 2.72
CA TYR A 180 -21.43 -0.75 1.45
C TYR A 180 -22.90 -0.39 1.31
N LYS A 181 -23.68 -0.53 2.39
CA LYS A 181 -25.12 -0.22 2.35
C LYS A 181 -25.38 1.24 1.97
N ASP A 182 -24.59 2.15 2.49
CA ASP A 182 -24.79 3.58 2.25
C ASP A 182 -24.18 4.01 0.93
N VAL A 183 -22.99 3.49 0.60
CA VAL A 183 -22.36 3.70 -0.70
C VAL A 183 -23.26 3.20 -1.85
N SER A 184 -23.85 2.02 -1.71
CA SER A 184 -24.73 1.47 -2.75
C SER A 184 -26.01 2.28 -2.97
N LYS A 185 -26.52 2.96 -1.95
CA LYS A 185 -27.66 3.89 -2.07
C LYS A 185 -27.28 5.17 -2.84
N ILE A 186 -26.08 5.69 -2.56
CA ILE A 186 -25.60 6.95 -3.17
C ILE A 186 -25.18 6.72 -4.63
N THR A 187 -24.46 5.62 -4.88
CA THR A 187 -23.89 5.34 -6.21
C THR A 187 -24.83 4.60 -7.13
N GLU A 188 -25.97 4.10 -6.64
CA GLU A 188 -26.91 3.22 -7.35
C GLU A 188 -26.21 2.00 -7.99
N SER A 189 -24.98 1.71 -7.58
CA SER A 189 -24.17 0.64 -8.14
C SER A 189 -24.14 -0.58 -7.22
N LYS A 190 -24.20 -1.78 -7.82
CA LYS A 190 -24.08 -3.03 -7.09
C LYS A 190 -22.64 -3.55 -7.20
N GLY A 191 -22.06 -3.93 -6.07
CA GLY A 191 -20.74 -4.59 -6.02
C GLY A 191 -19.53 -3.66 -5.96
N ILE A 192 -19.74 -2.35 -5.76
CA ILE A 192 -18.69 -1.36 -5.53
C ILE A 192 -18.89 -0.76 -4.15
N SER A 193 -17.83 -0.67 -3.35
CA SER A 193 -17.81 0.05 -2.09
C SER A 193 -16.61 0.98 -2.05
N ILE A 194 -16.77 2.12 -1.39
CA ILE A 194 -15.71 3.10 -1.16
C ILE A 194 -15.50 3.13 0.35
N ALA A 195 -14.29 2.82 0.80
CA ALA A 195 -13.94 2.85 2.20
C ALA A 195 -12.59 3.54 2.37
N HIS A 196 -12.63 4.65 3.07
CA HIS A 196 -11.44 5.42 3.42
C HIS A 196 -11.63 5.95 4.83
N THR A 197 -10.69 5.67 5.75
CA THR A 197 -10.80 6.09 7.16
C THR A 197 -10.94 7.60 7.30
N GLY A 198 -10.23 8.37 6.49
CA GLY A 198 -10.34 9.82 6.48
C GLY A 198 -11.72 10.35 6.08
N SER A 199 -12.48 9.59 5.28
CA SER A 199 -13.82 10.01 4.84
C SER A 199 -14.93 9.69 5.85
N CYS A 200 -14.64 8.91 6.88
CA CYS A 200 -15.61 8.52 7.91
C CYS A 200 -15.54 9.37 9.17
N LEU A 201 -14.60 10.33 9.22
CA LEU A 201 -14.39 11.22 10.38
C LEU A 201 -14.96 12.62 10.17
N TYR A 202 -15.66 12.87 9.06
CA TYR A 202 -16.31 14.15 8.76
C TYR A 202 -17.81 13.96 8.65
#